data_f472e94eae7b5c95836eebaf341f21e7
#
_entry.id   f472e94eae7b5c95836eebaf341f21e7
#
_cell.length_a   1.000
_cell.length_b   1.000
_cell.length_c   1.000
_cell.angle_alpha   90.00
_cell.angle_beta   90.00
_cell.angle_gamma   90.00
#
_symmetry.space_group_name_H-M   'P 1'
#
loop_
_entity.id
_entity.type
_entity.pdbx_description
1 polymer ?
#
loop_
_entity_poly.entity_id
_entity_poly.type
_entity_poly.pdbx_seq_one_letter_code
_entity_poly.pdbx_strand_id
1 'polypeptide(L)'
;MPIQFNMICSMVNPQIQVMKKSFAKMDTRLIILQFGGNAMPGIASKKAISSYVRKIVMQFDYFKEVAPEARLMFIGPADMCKSVDGNLITWPLLPQLNDSLKVNCLKNGVAYWDTFNVMGGPGSMRKWVSHNPALAGPDHIHFTHKGALEIGNALAKSFILYHDFYKLRQELSDEAVGMYLRDLRDSLNPRPAVPDTLTKIEL
;
A
#
# COMPACT_ATOMS: atom_id res chain seq x y z
N MET A 1 -7.30 1.25 -22.02
CA MET A 1 -5.92 0.74 -21.88
C MET A 1 -5.23 1.50 -20.76
N PRO A 2 -4.72 0.84 -19.71
CA PRO A 2 -3.94 1.53 -18.70
C PRO A 2 -2.61 1.96 -19.33
N ILE A 3 -2.29 3.24 -19.25
CA ILE A 3 -0.99 3.76 -19.67
C ILE A 3 -0.01 3.41 -18.54
N GLN A 4 0.85 2.42 -18.75
CA GLN A 4 1.97 2.14 -17.84
C GLN A 4 3.07 3.17 -18.11
N PHE A 5 3.20 4.15 -17.24
CA PHE A 5 4.40 4.97 -17.17
C PHE A 5 5.48 4.22 -16.40
N ASN A 6 6.37 3.51 -17.07
CA ASN A 6 7.64 3.09 -16.50
C ASN A 6 8.55 4.33 -16.38
N MET A 7 8.30 5.15 -15.37
CA MET A 7 9.24 6.23 -15.07
C MET A 7 10.46 5.64 -14.35
N ILE A 8 11.44 5.21 -15.13
CA ILE A 8 12.83 5.17 -14.69
C ILE A 8 13.16 6.60 -14.25
N CYS A 9 13.69 6.73 -13.04
CA CYS A 9 14.00 7.98 -12.36
C CYS A 9 15.11 8.77 -13.10
N SER A 10 14.83 9.24 -14.30
CA SER A 10 15.54 10.34 -14.92
C SER A 10 14.59 11.54 -14.94
N MET A 11 14.99 12.62 -14.28
CA MET A 11 14.32 13.93 -14.39
C MET A 11 14.45 14.43 -15.84
N VAL A 12 13.75 13.81 -16.77
CA VAL A 12 13.38 14.47 -18.00
C VAL A 12 12.15 15.28 -17.60
N ASN A 13 12.37 16.59 -17.46
CA ASN A 13 11.30 17.54 -17.26
C ASN A 13 10.44 17.53 -18.55
N PRO A 14 9.41 16.68 -18.66
CA PRO A 14 8.55 16.71 -19.81
C PRO A 14 7.88 18.09 -19.75
N GLN A 15 7.70 18.73 -20.87
CA GLN A 15 7.12 20.07 -20.90
C GLN A 15 5.81 20.06 -20.09
N ILE A 16 5.84 20.63 -18.89
CA ILE A 16 4.73 20.63 -17.93
C ILE A 16 3.41 21.01 -18.60
N GLN A 17 3.45 21.95 -19.55
CA GLN A 17 2.26 22.39 -20.30
C GLN A 17 1.66 21.27 -21.17
N VAL A 18 2.48 20.40 -21.75
CA VAL A 18 2.01 19.27 -22.57
C VAL A 18 1.32 18.26 -21.65
N MET A 19 1.91 17.99 -20.50
CA MET A 19 1.32 17.06 -19.50
C MET A 19 0.02 17.61 -18.93
N LYS A 20 -0.05 18.90 -18.57
CA LYS A 20 -1.29 19.57 -18.13
C LYS A 20 -2.41 19.40 -19.15
N LYS A 21 -2.14 19.70 -20.43
CA LYS A 21 -3.12 19.54 -21.50
C LYS A 21 -3.56 18.07 -21.68
N SER A 22 -2.63 17.13 -21.58
CA SER A 22 -2.92 15.70 -21.73
C SER A 22 -3.81 15.18 -20.60
N PHE A 23 -3.49 15.49 -19.35
CA PHE A 23 -4.30 15.08 -18.20
C PHE A 23 -5.68 15.73 -18.20
N ALA A 24 -5.77 17.02 -18.56
CA ALA A 24 -7.05 17.72 -18.70
C ALA A 24 -7.92 17.10 -19.81
N LYS A 25 -7.33 16.79 -20.98
CA LYS A 25 -8.05 16.14 -22.08
C LYS A 25 -8.58 14.74 -21.74
N MET A 26 -7.87 14.00 -20.88
CA MET A 26 -8.27 12.68 -20.41
C MET A 26 -9.29 12.73 -19.26
N ASP A 27 -9.66 13.90 -18.76
CA ASP A 27 -10.48 14.10 -17.55
C ASP A 27 -9.97 13.22 -16.37
N THR A 28 -8.66 13.25 -16.12
CA THR A 28 -8.01 12.38 -15.17
C THR A 28 -8.42 12.75 -13.74
N ARG A 29 -9.04 11.82 -13.02
CA ARG A 29 -9.52 12.01 -11.64
C ARG A 29 -8.72 11.23 -10.60
N LEU A 30 -8.01 10.19 -11.02
CA LEU A 30 -7.17 9.37 -10.15
C LEU A 30 -5.87 8.99 -10.88
N ILE A 31 -4.76 9.18 -10.19
CA ILE A 31 -3.45 8.69 -10.62
C ILE A 31 -2.96 7.69 -9.58
N ILE A 32 -2.71 6.46 -10.01
CA ILE A 32 -2.17 5.40 -9.19
C ILE A 32 -0.69 5.23 -9.51
N LEU A 33 0.15 5.38 -8.49
CA LEU A 33 1.60 5.23 -8.56
C LEU A 33 2.02 3.95 -7.84
N GLN A 34 2.87 3.15 -8.49
CA GLN A 34 3.38 1.91 -7.89
C GLN A 34 4.90 1.83 -8.08
N PHE A 35 5.63 2.00 -6.97
CA PHE A 35 7.09 2.00 -6.93
C PHE A 35 7.60 1.35 -5.64
N GLY A 36 8.90 1.05 -5.58
CA GLY A 36 9.56 0.62 -4.36
C GLY A 36 10.26 -0.74 -4.50
N GLY A 37 9.61 -1.74 -5.07
CA GLY A 37 10.19 -3.06 -5.26
C GLY A 37 11.52 -3.01 -6.03
N ASN A 38 11.50 -2.43 -7.21
CA ASN A 38 12.70 -2.31 -8.07
C ASN A 38 13.83 -1.44 -7.48
N ALA A 39 13.52 -0.63 -6.47
CA ALA A 39 14.54 0.19 -5.80
C ALA A 39 15.31 -0.58 -4.72
N MET A 40 14.73 -1.67 -4.18
CA MET A 40 15.31 -2.42 -3.05
C MET A 40 16.76 -2.85 -3.22
N PRO A 41 17.20 -3.35 -4.40
CA PRO A 41 18.61 -3.72 -4.58
C PRO A 41 19.59 -2.56 -4.33
N GLY A 42 19.17 -1.32 -4.58
CA GLY A 42 19.98 -0.11 -4.36
C GLY A 42 19.82 0.51 -2.96
N ILE A 43 18.94 -0.02 -2.12
CA ILE A 43 18.68 0.51 -0.78
C ILE A 43 19.50 -0.27 0.25
N ALA A 44 20.67 0.26 0.59
CA ALA A 44 21.61 -0.38 1.53
C ALA A 44 21.61 0.26 2.93
N SER A 45 20.84 1.33 3.17
CA SER A 45 20.85 2.05 4.46
C SER A 45 19.56 2.86 4.68
N LYS A 46 19.32 3.26 5.93
CA LYS A 46 18.22 4.21 6.27
C LYS A 46 18.35 5.55 5.53
N LYS A 47 19.59 6.02 5.30
CA LYS A 47 19.85 7.24 4.52
C LYS A 47 19.42 7.07 3.07
N ALA A 48 19.64 5.89 2.48
CA ALA A 48 19.18 5.57 1.13
C ALA A 48 17.64 5.52 1.06
N ILE A 49 16.95 4.98 2.08
CA ILE A 49 15.48 5.04 2.20
C ILE A 49 15.01 6.50 2.18
N SER A 50 15.57 7.36 3.04
CA SER A 50 15.17 8.77 3.11
C SER A 50 15.40 9.50 1.79
N SER A 51 16.50 9.23 1.11
CA SER A 51 16.79 9.79 -0.22
C SER A 51 15.80 9.33 -1.28
N TYR A 52 15.47 8.04 -1.28
CA TYR A 52 14.49 7.46 -2.20
C TYR A 52 13.09 8.04 -1.97
N VAL A 53 12.62 8.04 -0.72
CA VAL A 53 11.30 8.57 -0.35
C VAL A 53 11.17 10.04 -0.74
N ARG A 54 12.22 10.86 -0.54
CA ARG A 54 12.22 12.25 -0.99
C ARG A 54 11.98 12.39 -2.49
N LYS A 55 12.60 11.53 -3.31
CA LYS A 55 12.38 11.52 -4.75
C LYS A 55 10.93 11.16 -5.11
N ILE A 56 10.32 10.25 -4.36
CA ILE A 56 8.90 9.89 -4.54
C ILE A 56 7.99 11.08 -4.19
N VAL A 57 8.26 11.79 -3.09
CA VAL A 57 7.49 12.99 -2.70
C VAL A 57 7.58 14.07 -3.78
N MET A 58 8.75 14.29 -4.38
CA MET A 58 8.89 15.22 -5.51
C MET A 58 8.00 14.82 -6.72
N GLN A 59 7.73 13.52 -6.93
CA GLN A 59 6.80 13.10 -7.96
C GLN A 59 5.35 13.45 -7.60
N PHE A 60 4.99 13.40 -6.31
CA PHE A 60 3.65 13.84 -5.88
C PHE A 60 3.42 15.32 -6.19
N ASP A 61 4.40 16.18 -5.91
CA ASP A 61 4.32 17.62 -6.21
C ASP A 61 4.18 17.85 -7.72
N TYR A 62 4.96 17.12 -8.52
CA TYR A 62 4.84 17.16 -9.98
C TYR A 62 3.44 16.77 -10.46
N PHE A 63 2.88 15.64 -10.00
CA PHE A 63 1.55 15.21 -10.43
C PHE A 63 0.44 16.15 -9.95
N LYS A 64 0.56 16.70 -8.75
CA LYS A 64 -0.37 17.74 -8.25
C LYS A 64 -0.35 19.00 -9.14
N GLU A 65 0.82 19.34 -9.67
CA GLU A 65 0.95 20.49 -10.57
C GLU A 65 0.36 20.22 -11.95
N VAL A 66 0.64 19.07 -12.56
CA VAL A 66 0.21 18.75 -13.94
C VAL A 66 -1.20 18.21 -14.04
N ALA A 67 -1.77 17.69 -12.96
CA ALA A 67 -3.12 17.13 -12.89
C ALA A 67 -3.82 17.54 -11.57
N PRO A 68 -4.12 18.84 -11.37
CA PRO A 68 -4.61 19.37 -10.09
C PRO A 68 -5.98 18.79 -9.69
N GLU A 69 -6.78 18.36 -10.66
CA GLU A 69 -8.09 17.73 -10.44
C GLU A 69 -8.00 16.25 -10.04
N ALA A 70 -6.84 15.61 -10.24
CA ALA A 70 -6.64 14.22 -9.91
C ALA A 70 -6.26 14.03 -8.45
N ARG A 71 -6.79 12.96 -7.84
CA ARG A 71 -6.30 12.46 -6.56
C ARG A 71 -5.16 11.46 -6.80
N LEU A 72 -4.22 11.42 -5.86
CA LEU A 72 -3.10 10.50 -5.94
C LEU A 72 -3.29 9.33 -4.99
N MET A 73 -2.95 8.14 -5.48
CA MET A 73 -2.85 6.92 -4.68
C MET A 73 -1.50 6.27 -4.94
N PHE A 74 -0.88 5.79 -3.89
CA PHE A 74 0.37 5.06 -3.98
C PHE A 74 0.15 3.60 -3.54
N ILE A 75 0.53 2.66 -4.38
CA ILE A 75 0.57 1.24 -4.06
C ILE A 75 1.99 0.92 -3.58
N GLY A 76 2.11 0.53 -2.31
CA GLY A 76 3.37 0.17 -1.70
C GLY A 76 3.99 -1.10 -2.27
N PRO A 77 5.28 -1.35 -2.02
CA PRO A 77 5.96 -2.56 -2.50
C PRO A 77 5.35 -3.82 -1.91
N ALA A 78 5.43 -4.91 -2.65
CA ALA A 78 5.15 -6.26 -2.18
C ALA A 78 6.30 -6.76 -1.27
N ASP A 79 6.03 -7.81 -0.46
CA ASP A 79 7.15 -8.56 0.14
C ASP A 79 8.01 -9.18 -0.97
N MET A 80 9.27 -9.27 -0.73
CA MET A 80 10.24 -9.94 -1.60
C MET A 80 11.38 -10.51 -0.75
N CYS A 81 12.00 -11.59 -1.22
CA CYS A 81 13.08 -12.22 -0.50
C CYS A 81 14.43 -12.02 -1.17
N LYS A 82 15.47 -12.07 -0.35
CA LYS A 82 16.85 -12.25 -0.78
C LYS A 82 17.49 -13.38 0.01
N SER A 83 18.52 -13.99 -0.56
CA SER A 83 19.34 -14.96 0.17
C SER A 83 20.35 -14.23 1.05
N VAL A 84 20.40 -14.61 2.33
CA VAL A 84 21.42 -14.19 3.29
C VAL A 84 21.90 -15.45 4.00
N ASP A 85 23.18 -15.77 3.88
CA ASP A 85 23.79 -16.97 4.45
C ASP A 85 23.02 -18.27 4.12
N GLY A 86 22.57 -18.37 2.86
CA GLY A 86 21.81 -19.51 2.35
C GLY A 86 20.33 -19.53 2.76
N ASN A 87 19.87 -18.59 3.57
CA ASN A 87 18.48 -18.47 4.00
C ASN A 87 17.74 -17.40 3.17
N LEU A 88 16.55 -17.75 2.69
CA LEU A 88 15.66 -16.79 2.06
C LEU A 88 14.88 -16.00 3.14
N ILE A 89 15.15 -14.72 3.23
CA ILE A 89 14.48 -13.82 4.16
C ILE A 89 13.86 -12.63 3.42
N THR A 90 12.82 -12.03 3.99
CA THR A 90 12.34 -10.71 3.52
C THR A 90 13.52 -9.74 3.44
N TRP A 91 13.58 -8.94 2.39
CA TRP A 91 14.64 -7.95 2.22
C TRP A 91 14.73 -7.05 3.46
N PRO A 92 15.88 -6.98 4.18
CA PRO A 92 15.94 -6.44 5.55
C PRO A 92 15.42 -5.01 5.72
N LEU A 93 15.60 -4.16 4.71
CA LEU A 93 15.15 -2.76 4.76
C LEU A 93 13.76 -2.54 4.13
N LEU A 94 13.12 -3.57 3.61
CA LEU A 94 11.81 -3.46 2.96
C LEU A 94 10.70 -3.02 3.92
N PRO A 95 10.57 -3.58 5.15
CA PRO A 95 9.57 -3.08 6.10
C PRO A 95 9.75 -1.60 6.41
N GLN A 96 10.99 -1.15 6.62
CA GLN A 96 11.30 0.26 6.92
C GLN A 96 11.01 1.16 5.71
N LEU A 97 11.28 0.70 4.49
CA LEU A 97 10.91 1.42 3.27
C LEU A 97 9.39 1.55 3.15
N ASN A 98 8.65 0.46 3.36
CA ASN A 98 7.18 0.44 3.32
C ASN A 98 6.59 1.45 4.30
N ASP A 99 7.03 1.43 5.56
CA ASP A 99 6.56 2.37 6.58
C ASP A 99 6.90 3.83 6.23
N SER A 100 8.12 4.08 5.73
CA SER A 100 8.55 5.41 5.34
C SER A 100 7.72 5.95 4.16
N LEU A 101 7.42 5.12 3.17
CA LEU A 101 6.55 5.48 2.05
C LEU A 101 5.14 5.80 2.55
N LYS A 102 4.55 4.93 3.37
CA LYS A 102 3.22 5.12 3.94
C LYS A 102 3.10 6.44 4.69
N VAL A 103 4.02 6.70 5.62
CA VAL A 103 4.01 7.95 6.41
C VAL A 103 4.11 9.18 5.51
N ASN A 104 4.99 9.15 4.49
CA ASN A 104 5.17 10.30 3.61
C ASN A 104 4.01 10.46 2.61
N CYS A 105 3.40 9.38 2.12
CA CYS A 105 2.18 9.47 1.33
C CYS A 105 1.08 10.19 2.12
N LEU A 106 0.77 9.72 3.33
CA LEU A 106 -0.29 10.30 4.16
C LEU A 106 -0.02 11.77 4.52
N LYS A 107 1.22 12.13 4.87
CA LYS A 107 1.63 13.52 5.13
C LYS A 107 1.44 14.44 3.92
N ASN A 108 1.51 13.90 2.72
CA ASN A 108 1.33 14.65 1.48
C ASN A 108 -0.09 14.53 0.89
N GLY A 109 -1.08 13.98 1.64
CA GLY A 109 -2.45 13.83 1.17
C GLY A 109 -2.59 12.82 0.02
N VAL A 110 -1.67 11.86 -0.06
CA VAL A 110 -1.68 10.75 -1.03
C VAL A 110 -2.20 9.50 -0.34
N ALA A 111 -3.23 8.86 -0.89
CA ALA A 111 -3.72 7.60 -0.37
C ALA A 111 -2.64 6.52 -0.49
N TYR A 112 -2.55 5.62 0.49
CA TYR A 112 -1.58 4.53 0.50
C TYR A 112 -2.25 3.18 0.61
N TRP A 113 -1.99 2.28 -0.34
CA TRP A 113 -2.39 0.88 -0.26
C TRP A 113 -1.19 0.01 0.06
N ASP A 114 -1.26 -0.71 1.17
CA ASP A 114 -0.13 -1.39 1.80
C ASP A 114 -0.02 -2.84 1.32
N THR A 115 0.49 -3.04 0.10
CA THR A 115 0.64 -4.38 -0.50
C THR A 115 1.44 -5.33 0.41
N PHE A 116 2.48 -4.81 1.07
CA PHE A 116 3.33 -5.61 1.97
C PHE A 116 2.52 -6.27 3.08
N ASN A 117 1.69 -5.48 3.77
CA ASN A 117 0.86 -6.00 4.86
C ASN A 117 -0.36 -6.78 4.36
N VAL A 118 -0.94 -6.42 3.21
CA VAL A 118 -2.01 -7.20 2.56
C VAL A 118 -1.55 -8.61 2.22
N MET A 119 -0.30 -8.79 1.81
CA MET A 119 0.29 -10.12 1.58
C MET A 119 0.52 -10.93 2.86
N GLY A 120 0.57 -10.27 4.02
CA GLY A 120 0.86 -10.89 5.32
C GLY A 120 2.19 -10.45 5.95
N GLY A 121 2.81 -9.39 5.46
CA GLY A 121 4.02 -8.80 6.01
C GLY A 121 5.30 -9.63 5.79
N PRO A 122 6.27 -9.55 6.69
CA PRO A 122 7.56 -10.22 6.53
C PRO A 122 7.41 -11.74 6.37
N GLY A 123 8.09 -12.31 5.38
CA GLY A 123 8.08 -13.75 5.07
C GLY A 123 6.84 -14.21 4.30
N SER A 124 5.93 -13.33 3.95
CA SER A 124 4.74 -13.67 3.16
C SER A 124 5.12 -14.16 1.76
N MET A 125 6.15 -13.59 1.14
CA MET A 125 6.60 -14.01 -0.19
C MET A 125 6.95 -15.50 -0.23
N ARG A 126 7.63 -16.04 0.78
CA ARG A 126 7.95 -17.48 0.86
C ARG A 126 6.67 -18.34 0.93
N LYS A 127 5.68 -17.90 1.72
CA LYS A 127 4.38 -18.58 1.81
C LYS A 127 3.65 -18.55 0.48
N TRP A 128 3.76 -17.45 -0.26
CA TRP A 128 3.14 -17.28 -1.57
C TRP A 128 3.78 -18.17 -2.63
N VAL A 129 5.11 -18.36 -2.57
CA VAL A 129 5.80 -19.32 -3.45
C VAL A 129 5.41 -20.76 -3.14
N SER A 130 5.31 -21.14 -1.85
CA SER A 130 4.95 -22.49 -1.43
C SER A 130 3.44 -22.80 -1.45
N HIS A 131 2.61 -21.80 -1.76
CA HIS A 131 1.16 -21.99 -1.89
C HIS A 131 0.82 -22.95 -3.03
N ASN A 132 -0.26 -23.70 -2.93
CA ASN A 132 -0.72 -24.61 -4.00
C ASN A 132 -2.10 -24.20 -4.51
N PRO A 133 -2.24 -23.76 -5.78
CA PRO A 133 -1.16 -23.44 -6.73
C PRO A 133 -0.38 -22.18 -6.32
N ALA A 134 0.90 -22.10 -6.69
CA ALA A 134 1.79 -21.02 -6.29
C ALA A 134 1.25 -19.63 -6.66
N LEU A 135 1.35 -18.69 -5.71
CA LEU A 135 0.94 -17.29 -5.89
C LEU A 135 2.12 -16.38 -6.29
N ALA A 136 3.35 -16.83 -6.06
CA ALA A 136 4.56 -16.13 -6.47
C ALA A 136 5.53 -17.07 -7.19
N GLY A 137 6.40 -16.49 -7.99
CA GLY A 137 7.41 -17.21 -8.76
C GLY A 137 8.57 -17.72 -7.90
N PRO A 138 9.35 -18.68 -8.41
CA PRO A 138 10.50 -19.25 -7.71
C PRO A 138 11.64 -18.26 -7.47
N ASP A 139 11.57 -17.08 -8.09
CA ASP A 139 12.48 -15.97 -7.85
C ASP A 139 12.22 -15.23 -6.54
N HIS A 140 11.08 -15.51 -5.87
CA HIS A 140 10.66 -14.89 -4.62
C HIS A 140 10.52 -13.35 -4.73
N ILE A 141 10.16 -12.85 -5.89
CA ILE A 141 10.00 -11.42 -6.20
C ILE A 141 8.69 -11.16 -6.96
N HIS A 142 8.44 -11.92 -8.02
CA HIS A 142 7.32 -11.68 -8.92
C HIS A 142 6.11 -12.57 -8.61
N PHE A 143 4.91 -12.04 -8.80
CA PHE A 143 3.69 -12.81 -8.68
C PHE A 143 3.51 -13.74 -9.89
N THR A 144 2.89 -14.90 -9.65
CA THR A 144 2.25 -15.67 -10.72
C THR A 144 0.99 -14.94 -11.19
N HIS A 145 0.40 -15.41 -12.30
CA HIS A 145 -0.90 -14.89 -12.76
C HIS A 145 -1.97 -14.97 -11.64
N LYS A 146 -2.01 -16.09 -10.90
CA LYS A 146 -2.94 -16.28 -9.80
C LYS A 146 -2.67 -15.31 -8.66
N GLY A 147 -1.41 -15.11 -8.27
CA GLY A 147 -1.04 -14.15 -7.23
C GLY A 147 -1.36 -12.70 -7.63
N ALA A 148 -1.15 -12.35 -8.90
CA ALA A 148 -1.54 -11.04 -9.41
C ALA A 148 -3.06 -10.81 -9.34
N LEU A 149 -3.87 -11.85 -9.63
CA LEU A 149 -5.33 -11.79 -9.46
C LEU A 149 -5.72 -11.62 -7.99
N GLU A 150 -5.08 -12.32 -7.06
CA GLU A 150 -5.36 -12.16 -5.63
C GLU A 150 -5.08 -10.72 -5.15
N ILE A 151 -3.94 -10.14 -5.55
CA ILE A 151 -3.61 -8.73 -5.24
C ILE A 151 -4.61 -7.78 -5.89
N GLY A 152 -4.96 -8.00 -7.16
CA GLY A 152 -5.94 -7.17 -7.87
C GLY A 152 -7.32 -7.23 -7.23
N ASN A 153 -7.78 -8.42 -6.83
CA ASN A 153 -9.04 -8.61 -6.12
C ASN A 153 -9.03 -7.93 -4.74
N ALA A 154 -7.92 -8.02 -3.99
CA ALA A 154 -7.78 -7.36 -2.70
C ALA A 154 -7.84 -5.83 -2.86
N LEU A 155 -7.18 -5.27 -3.87
CA LEU A 155 -7.25 -3.85 -4.19
C LEU A 155 -8.67 -3.42 -4.56
N ALA A 156 -9.34 -4.17 -5.46
CA ALA A 156 -10.71 -3.88 -5.87
C ALA A 156 -11.68 -3.92 -4.69
N LYS A 157 -11.58 -4.92 -3.82
CA LYS A 157 -12.37 -5.00 -2.58
C LYS A 157 -12.12 -3.81 -1.65
N SER A 158 -10.87 -3.32 -1.57
CA SER A 158 -10.56 -2.13 -0.79
C SER A 158 -11.28 -0.89 -1.34
N PHE A 159 -11.34 -0.69 -2.66
CA PHE A 159 -12.10 0.42 -3.25
C PHE A 159 -13.60 0.31 -2.95
N ILE A 160 -14.20 -0.89 -3.07
CA ILE A 160 -15.61 -1.10 -2.76
C ILE A 160 -15.87 -0.77 -1.28
N LEU A 161 -15.05 -1.29 -0.37
CA LEU A 161 -15.19 -1.03 1.06
C LEU A 161 -15.10 0.46 1.40
N TYR A 162 -14.13 1.19 0.81
CA TYR A 162 -13.99 2.63 1.03
C TYR A 162 -15.15 3.43 0.44
N HIS A 163 -15.69 3.01 -0.71
CA HIS A 163 -16.87 3.62 -1.30
C HIS A 163 -18.10 3.42 -0.41
N ASP A 164 -18.32 2.22 0.11
CA ASP A 164 -19.46 1.92 0.98
C ASP A 164 -19.32 2.68 2.32
N PHE A 165 -18.11 2.76 2.86
CA PHE A 165 -17.82 3.58 4.03
C PHE A 165 -18.05 5.09 3.77
N TYR A 166 -17.68 5.57 2.59
CA TYR A 166 -17.96 6.94 2.18
C TYR A 166 -19.47 7.22 2.15
N LYS A 167 -20.28 6.32 1.56
CA LYS A 167 -21.74 6.45 1.57
C LYS A 167 -22.30 6.44 3.00
N LEU A 168 -21.85 5.51 3.82
CA LEU A 168 -22.28 5.43 5.23
C LEU A 168 -22.02 6.76 5.95
N ARG A 169 -20.89 7.39 5.71
CA ARG A 169 -20.55 8.71 6.28
C ARG A 169 -21.37 9.88 5.75
N GLN A 170 -22.04 9.74 4.61
CA GLN A 170 -23.00 10.76 4.14
C GLN A 170 -24.35 10.67 4.86
N GLU A 171 -24.68 9.48 5.35
CA GLU A 171 -25.98 9.17 5.95
C GLU A 171 -25.96 9.24 7.49
N LEU A 172 -24.82 9.01 8.11
CA LEU A 172 -24.64 8.94 9.56
C LEU A 172 -23.75 10.06 10.09
N SER A 173 -24.04 10.49 11.33
CA SER A 173 -23.15 11.39 12.08
C SER A 173 -21.80 10.71 12.36
N ASP A 174 -20.74 11.50 12.58
CA ASP A 174 -19.41 10.97 12.95
C ASP A 174 -19.47 10.10 14.22
N GLU A 175 -20.38 10.40 15.14
CA GLU A 175 -20.60 9.65 16.37
C GLU A 175 -21.20 8.26 16.08
N ALA A 176 -22.23 8.20 15.22
CA ALA A 176 -22.85 6.95 14.79
C ALA A 176 -21.88 6.07 13.98
N VAL A 177 -21.06 6.66 13.10
CA VAL A 177 -19.98 5.95 12.39
C VAL A 177 -18.96 5.40 13.38
N GLY A 178 -18.59 6.18 14.39
CA GLY A 178 -17.67 5.74 15.44
C GLY A 178 -18.21 4.55 16.25
N MET A 179 -19.51 4.53 16.53
CA MET A 179 -20.17 3.38 17.18
C MET A 179 -20.14 2.16 16.28
N TYR A 180 -20.58 2.28 15.04
CA TYR A 180 -20.56 1.19 14.06
C TYR A 180 -19.18 0.56 13.90
N LEU A 181 -18.12 1.37 13.80
CA LEU A 181 -16.75 0.85 13.68
C LEU A 181 -16.26 0.15 14.95
N ARG A 182 -16.68 0.58 16.14
CA ARG A 182 -16.39 -0.13 17.41
C ARG A 182 -17.06 -1.49 17.44
N ASP A 183 -18.35 -1.54 17.12
CA ASP A 183 -19.12 -2.78 17.11
C ASP A 183 -18.55 -3.78 16.10
N LEU A 184 -18.19 -3.30 14.90
CA LEU A 184 -17.53 -4.12 13.88
C LEU A 184 -16.18 -4.66 14.37
N ARG A 185 -15.34 -3.82 14.98
CA ARG A 185 -14.05 -4.25 15.56
C ARG A 185 -14.26 -5.32 16.63
N ASP A 186 -15.23 -5.12 17.53
CA ASP A 186 -15.47 -6.01 18.66
C ASP A 186 -16.09 -7.33 18.18
N SER A 187 -16.85 -7.33 17.09
CA SER A 187 -17.35 -8.55 16.44
C SER A 187 -16.25 -9.36 15.75
N LEU A 188 -15.26 -8.66 15.16
CA LEU A 188 -14.12 -9.31 14.49
C LEU A 188 -13.05 -9.82 15.46
N ASN A 189 -12.93 -9.18 16.63
CA ASN A 189 -12.00 -9.55 17.69
C ASN A 189 -12.78 -9.66 19.03
N PRO A 190 -13.60 -10.70 19.21
CA PRO A 190 -14.33 -10.86 20.44
C PRO A 190 -13.33 -10.97 21.61
N ARG A 191 -13.47 -10.08 22.59
CA ARG A 191 -12.64 -10.17 23.80
C ARG A 191 -12.92 -11.53 24.45
N PRO A 192 -11.88 -12.27 24.87
CA PRO A 192 -12.10 -13.49 25.64
C PRO A 192 -12.96 -13.14 26.86
N ALA A 193 -14.01 -13.93 27.10
CA ALA A 193 -14.86 -13.75 28.28
C ALA A 193 -13.96 -13.73 29.51
N VAL A 194 -13.99 -12.64 30.28
CA VAL A 194 -13.29 -12.57 31.56
C VAL A 194 -13.93 -13.64 32.44
N PRO A 195 -13.18 -14.63 32.93
CA PRO A 195 -13.76 -15.63 33.81
C PRO A 195 -14.31 -14.94 35.05
N ASP A 196 -15.51 -15.28 35.46
CA ASP A 196 -16.27 -14.74 36.63
C ASP A 196 -15.59 -15.01 37.98
N THR A 197 -14.31 -15.41 38.00
CA THR A 197 -13.58 -15.86 39.20
C THR A 197 -12.87 -14.73 39.98
N LEU A 198 -13.05 -13.45 39.60
CA LEU A 198 -12.41 -12.32 40.33
C LEU A 198 -13.35 -11.52 41.24
N THR A 199 -14.59 -11.97 41.45
CA THR A 199 -15.56 -11.24 42.31
C THR A 199 -15.70 -11.82 43.72
N LYS A 200 -14.76 -12.63 44.23
CA LYS A 200 -14.73 -13.04 45.64
C LYS A 200 -13.35 -12.82 46.25
N ILE A 201 -13.05 -11.55 46.51
CA ILE A 201 -12.15 -11.20 47.62
C ILE A 201 -13.08 -10.48 48.61
N GLU A 202 -13.60 -11.24 49.56
CA GLU A 202 -14.20 -10.70 50.76
C GLU A 202 -13.13 -10.02 51.60
N LEU A 203 -13.42 -8.79 52.04
CA LEU A 203 -12.63 -8.05 53.04
C LEU A 203 -12.76 -8.70 54.42
#